data_e51abc999be41f9c6143ce35b95612e1
#
_entry.id   e51abc999be41f9c6143ce35b95612e1
#
_cell.length_a   1.000
_cell.length_b   1.000
_cell.length_c   1.000
_cell.angle_alpha   90.00
_cell.angle_beta   90.00
_cell.angle_gamma   90.00
#
_symmetry.space_group_name_H-M   'P 1'
#
loop_
_entity.id
_entity.type
_entity.pdbx_description
1 polymer ?
#
loop_
_entity_poly.entity_id
_entity_poly.type
_entity_poly.pdbx_seq_one_letter_code
_entity_poly.pdbx_strand_id
1 'polypeptide(L)'
;MYLSEVAPANLRGGLNSMFQLATTLGIFSANMVSYATQTLKPWGWRLSLGSAAFPALLMTLGGYFLPETPTSLIERGLTERGRQVLEKLRGTRDVNTEFLDMVHASDLSNSIKHPFKEILHKRHRPQLVMAILLPTFQILTGVNCVLFYAPVLFITMGFGGNALLYSSVLVGAVPVLSTLISIALVDRLGRRALLISGGLQMIICQVKMLPPYGYYR
;
A
#
# COMPACT_ATOMS: atom_id res chain seq x y z
N MET A 1 6.32 -7.01 2.29
CA MET A 1 7.37 -7.85 2.86
C MET A 1 8.61 -7.90 1.96
N TYR A 2 8.60 -8.46 0.76
CA TYR A 2 9.79 -8.60 -0.09
C TYR A 2 10.62 -7.30 -0.21
N LEU A 3 9.99 -6.17 -0.54
CA LEU A 3 10.68 -4.88 -0.67
C LEU A 3 11.32 -4.39 0.64
N SER A 4 10.70 -4.65 1.78
CA SER A 4 11.24 -4.23 3.08
C SER A 4 12.41 -5.09 3.56
N GLU A 5 12.52 -6.34 3.09
CA GLU A 5 13.59 -7.27 3.43
C GLU A 5 14.81 -7.08 2.52
N VAL A 6 14.57 -6.82 1.23
CA VAL A 6 15.64 -6.62 0.23
C VAL A 6 16.24 -5.21 0.33
N ALA A 7 15.47 -4.23 0.84
CA ALA A 7 15.88 -2.84 0.92
C ALA A 7 17.04 -2.61 1.91
N PRO A 8 18.07 -1.84 1.54
CA PRO A 8 19.07 -1.37 2.49
C PRO A 8 18.41 -0.47 3.54
N ALA A 9 18.97 -0.45 4.76
CA ALA A 9 18.41 0.25 5.90
C ALA A 9 18.04 1.72 5.61
N ASN A 10 18.89 2.42 4.85
CA ASN A 10 18.72 3.83 4.50
C ASN A 10 17.58 4.10 3.53
N LEU A 11 17.20 3.13 2.67
CA LEU A 11 16.18 3.28 1.63
C LEU A 11 14.88 2.54 1.95
N ARG A 12 14.83 1.80 3.07
CA ARG A 12 13.68 0.97 3.44
C ARG A 12 12.37 1.77 3.52
N GLY A 13 12.41 2.98 4.07
CA GLY A 13 11.25 3.87 4.16
C GLY A 13 10.75 4.30 2.78
N GLY A 14 11.64 4.75 1.90
CA GLY A 14 11.32 5.16 0.54
C GLY A 14 10.75 4.02 -0.31
N LEU A 15 11.39 2.85 -0.29
CA LEU A 15 10.94 1.66 -1.03
C LEU A 15 9.57 1.15 -0.55
N ASN A 16 9.31 1.25 0.76
CA ASN A 16 7.98 0.90 1.30
C ASN A 16 6.90 1.90 0.83
N SER A 17 7.25 3.17 0.69
CA SER A 17 6.34 4.19 0.14
C SER A 17 6.08 4.01 -1.36
N MET A 18 7.05 3.46 -2.12
CA MET A 18 6.86 3.12 -3.54
C MET A 18 5.79 2.03 -3.75
N PHE A 19 5.60 1.12 -2.80
CA PHE A 19 4.48 0.17 -2.86
C PHE A 19 3.13 0.90 -2.89
N GLN A 20 2.96 1.91 -2.05
CA GLN A 20 1.74 2.71 -2.02
C GLN A 20 1.56 3.50 -3.32
N LEU A 21 2.64 4.07 -3.86
CA LEU A 21 2.64 4.77 -5.14
C LEU A 21 2.24 3.83 -6.29
N ALA A 22 2.81 2.63 -6.34
CA ALA A 22 2.45 1.63 -7.34
C ALA A 22 0.96 1.23 -7.25
N THR A 23 0.42 1.10 -6.04
CA THR A 23 -0.99 0.80 -5.80
C THR A 23 -1.89 1.92 -6.34
N THR A 24 -1.58 3.18 -6.03
CA THR A 24 -2.37 4.32 -6.52
C THR A 24 -2.28 4.51 -8.03
N LEU A 25 -1.11 4.28 -8.63
CA LEU A 25 -0.94 4.25 -10.09
C LEU A 25 -1.74 3.12 -10.73
N GLY A 26 -1.80 1.95 -10.09
CA GLY A 26 -2.63 0.83 -10.52
C GLY A 26 -4.11 1.18 -10.54
N ILE A 27 -4.61 1.82 -9.50
CA ILE A 27 -6.00 2.31 -9.42
C ILE A 27 -6.28 3.33 -10.53
N PHE A 28 -5.38 4.28 -10.73
CA PHE A 28 -5.52 5.27 -11.80
C PHE A 28 -5.57 4.62 -13.17
N SER A 29 -4.65 3.69 -13.47
CA SER A 29 -4.61 2.96 -14.73
C SER A 29 -5.87 2.13 -14.96
N ALA A 30 -6.37 1.45 -13.94
CA ALA A 30 -7.61 0.67 -14.01
C ALA A 30 -8.83 1.56 -14.31
N ASN A 31 -8.91 2.74 -13.69
CA ASN A 31 -9.96 3.71 -13.97
C ASN A 31 -9.90 4.23 -15.42
N MET A 32 -8.70 4.51 -15.94
CA MET A 32 -8.51 4.94 -17.32
C MET A 32 -8.91 3.84 -18.33
N VAL A 33 -8.51 2.59 -18.08
CA VAL A 33 -8.91 1.44 -18.91
C VAL A 33 -10.43 1.25 -18.87
N SER A 34 -11.04 1.30 -17.69
CA SER A 34 -12.50 1.17 -17.54
C SER A 34 -13.23 2.27 -18.30
N TYR A 35 -12.76 3.51 -18.25
CA TYR A 35 -13.31 4.61 -19.02
C TYR A 35 -13.18 4.39 -20.54
N ALA A 36 -11.99 4.03 -21.00
CA ALA A 36 -11.74 3.81 -22.44
C ALA A 36 -12.57 2.66 -23.01
N THR A 37 -12.80 1.60 -22.22
CA THR A 37 -13.55 0.42 -22.65
C THR A 37 -15.07 0.61 -22.63
N GLN A 38 -15.61 1.63 -21.96
CA GLN A 38 -17.05 1.93 -21.95
C GLN A 38 -17.63 2.24 -23.34
N THR A 39 -16.82 2.83 -24.22
CA THR A 39 -17.24 3.17 -25.58
C THR A 39 -17.37 1.94 -26.48
N LEU A 40 -16.77 0.83 -26.10
CA LEU A 40 -16.71 -0.42 -26.89
C LEU A 40 -17.88 -1.36 -26.54
N LYS A 41 -19.08 -1.05 -26.95
CA LYS A 41 -20.24 -1.95 -26.79
C LYS A 41 -20.24 -3.03 -27.90
N PRO A 42 -20.49 -4.32 -27.59
CA PRO A 42 -20.83 -4.96 -26.32
C PRO A 42 -19.63 -5.56 -25.55
N TRP A 43 -18.40 -5.45 -26.04
CA TRP A 43 -17.21 -6.15 -25.54
C TRP A 43 -16.43 -5.40 -24.45
N GLY A 44 -16.77 -4.15 -24.18
CA GLY A 44 -16.01 -3.26 -23.27
C GLY A 44 -15.77 -3.85 -21.90
N TRP A 45 -16.78 -4.44 -21.27
CA TRP A 45 -16.65 -5.03 -19.93
C TRP A 45 -15.70 -6.23 -19.90
N ARG A 46 -15.66 -7.03 -20.99
CA ARG A 46 -14.73 -8.16 -21.10
C ARG A 46 -13.29 -7.69 -21.23
N LEU A 47 -13.06 -6.62 -21.99
CA LEU A 47 -11.74 -6.01 -22.12
C LEU A 47 -11.29 -5.38 -20.82
N SER A 48 -12.17 -4.68 -20.09
CA SER A 48 -11.85 -4.11 -18.78
C SER A 48 -11.44 -5.16 -17.78
N LEU A 49 -12.20 -6.25 -17.65
CA LEU A 49 -11.85 -7.37 -16.76
C LEU A 49 -10.62 -8.14 -17.26
N GLY A 50 -10.52 -8.38 -18.57
CA GLY A 50 -9.41 -9.08 -19.19
C GLY A 50 -8.08 -8.33 -19.07
N SER A 51 -8.10 -7.00 -19.01
CA SER A 51 -6.88 -6.21 -18.85
C SER A 51 -6.14 -6.48 -17.52
N ALA A 52 -6.84 -6.97 -16.49
CA ALA A 52 -6.23 -7.41 -15.24
C ALA A 52 -5.30 -8.63 -15.40
N ALA A 53 -5.45 -9.40 -16.47
CA ALA A 53 -4.57 -10.52 -16.77
C ALA A 53 -3.13 -10.07 -17.08
N PHE A 54 -2.97 -8.87 -17.67
CA PHE A 54 -1.63 -8.36 -18.02
C PHE A 54 -0.74 -8.13 -16.78
N PRO A 55 -1.14 -7.35 -15.77
CA PRO A 55 -0.35 -7.21 -14.55
C PRO A 55 -0.23 -8.54 -13.78
N ALA A 56 -1.22 -9.41 -13.82
CA ALA A 56 -1.14 -10.73 -13.20
C ALA A 56 -0.05 -11.60 -13.84
N LEU A 57 0.04 -11.61 -15.18
CA LEU A 57 1.12 -12.30 -15.91
C LEU A 57 2.49 -11.72 -15.56
N LEU A 58 2.63 -10.40 -15.54
CA LEU A 58 3.88 -9.75 -15.13
C LEU A 58 4.30 -10.11 -13.70
N MET A 59 3.35 -10.15 -12.77
CA MET A 59 3.61 -10.58 -11.40
C MET A 59 4.04 -12.05 -11.31
N THR A 60 3.39 -12.93 -12.06
CA THR A 60 3.73 -14.36 -12.09
C THR A 60 5.13 -14.59 -12.68
N LEU A 61 5.42 -13.95 -13.80
CA LEU A 61 6.76 -14.00 -14.41
C LEU A 61 7.81 -13.38 -13.49
N GLY A 62 7.53 -12.22 -12.89
CA GLY A 62 8.40 -11.59 -11.92
C GLY A 62 8.69 -12.50 -10.72
N GLY A 63 7.67 -13.14 -10.15
CA GLY A 63 7.82 -14.09 -9.06
C GLY A 63 8.66 -15.32 -9.41
N TYR A 64 8.64 -15.75 -10.66
CA TYR A 64 9.47 -16.86 -11.13
C TYR A 64 10.95 -16.47 -11.24
N PHE A 65 11.26 -15.25 -11.67
CA PHE A 65 12.63 -14.78 -11.87
C PHE A 65 13.26 -14.16 -10.63
N LEU A 66 12.45 -13.70 -9.68
CA LEU A 66 12.98 -13.10 -8.46
C LEU A 66 13.57 -14.17 -7.53
N PRO A 67 14.80 -13.97 -7.03
CA PRO A 67 15.39 -14.86 -6.03
C PRO A 67 14.62 -14.74 -4.71
N GLU A 68 14.66 -15.80 -3.91
CA GLU A 68 14.14 -15.76 -2.53
C GLU A 68 14.90 -14.71 -1.69
N THR A 69 14.22 -14.16 -0.67
CA THR A 69 14.85 -13.16 0.21
C THR A 69 15.95 -13.82 1.06
N PRO A 70 17.06 -13.09 1.36
CA PRO A 70 18.11 -13.62 2.20
C PRO A 70 17.62 -14.06 3.57
N THR A 71 16.69 -13.31 4.16
CA THR A 71 16.08 -13.60 5.47
C THR A 71 15.33 -14.93 5.45
N SER A 72 14.50 -15.19 4.43
CA SER A 72 13.77 -16.44 4.28
C SER A 72 14.70 -17.66 4.10
N LEU A 73 15.79 -17.48 3.38
CA LEU A 73 16.78 -18.55 3.18
C LEU A 73 17.51 -18.89 4.48
N ILE A 74 17.87 -17.89 5.28
CA ILE A 74 18.51 -18.07 6.59
C ILE A 74 17.55 -18.76 7.57
N GLU A 75 16.30 -18.33 7.63
CA GLU A 75 15.26 -18.96 8.49
C GLU A 75 15.03 -20.45 8.16
N ARG A 76 15.18 -20.81 6.88
CA ARG A 76 15.11 -22.21 6.40
C ARG A 76 16.39 -23.01 6.63
N GLY A 77 17.42 -22.43 7.24
CA GLY A 77 18.71 -23.07 7.48
C GLY A 77 19.68 -23.08 6.30
N LEU A 78 19.34 -22.42 5.19
CA LEU A 78 20.18 -22.31 4.00
C LEU A 78 21.10 -21.08 4.06
N THR A 79 21.88 -20.98 5.14
CA THR A 79 22.69 -19.79 5.48
C THR A 79 23.69 -19.40 4.37
N GLU A 80 24.37 -20.37 3.75
CA GLU A 80 25.31 -20.11 2.66
C GLU A 80 24.64 -19.50 1.42
N ARG A 81 23.46 -20.01 1.04
CA ARG A 81 22.67 -19.43 -0.06
C ARG A 81 22.16 -18.03 0.28
N GLY A 82 21.70 -17.83 1.52
CA GLY A 82 21.28 -16.53 2.01
C GLY A 82 22.42 -15.49 1.90
N ARG A 83 23.64 -15.86 2.26
CA ARG A 83 24.82 -15.02 2.11
C ARG A 83 25.11 -14.67 0.65
N GLN A 84 25.10 -15.64 -0.25
CA GLN A 84 25.35 -15.41 -1.68
C GLN A 84 24.30 -14.48 -2.30
N VAL A 85 23.04 -14.65 -1.94
CA VAL A 85 21.95 -13.76 -2.41
C VAL A 85 22.14 -12.36 -1.85
N LEU A 86 22.54 -12.21 -0.58
CA LEU A 86 22.81 -10.92 0.05
C LEU A 86 23.98 -10.20 -0.63
N GLU A 87 25.10 -10.89 -0.88
CA GLU A 87 26.25 -10.36 -1.61
C GLU A 87 25.86 -9.88 -3.03
N LYS A 88 25.02 -10.66 -3.71
CA LYS A 88 24.51 -10.32 -5.05
C LYS A 88 23.60 -9.09 -5.04
N LEU A 89 22.74 -8.97 -4.01
CA LEU A 89 21.84 -7.84 -3.85
C LEU A 89 22.54 -6.55 -3.47
N ARG A 90 23.58 -6.63 -2.63
CA ARG A 90 24.38 -5.45 -2.19
C ARG A 90 25.47 -5.07 -3.19
N GLY A 91 25.86 -5.99 -4.10
CA GLY A 91 26.96 -5.77 -5.04
C GLY A 91 28.34 -5.66 -4.38
N THR A 92 28.43 -5.96 -3.09
CA THR A 92 29.68 -5.92 -2.30
C THR A 92 29.86 -7.24 -1.56
N ARG A 93 31.13 -7.62 -1.33
CA ARG A 93 31.46 -8.81 -0.52
C ARG A 93 31.49 -8.53 0.99
N ASP A 94 31.49 -7.26 1.37
CA ASP A 94 31.52 -6.86 2.78
C ASP A 94 30.09 -6.72 3.33
N VAL A 95 29.45 -7.88 3.51
CA VAL A 95 28.08 -8.00 4.07
C VAL A 95 28.08 -8.72 5.41
N ASN A 96 29.27 -8.92 6.02
CA ASN A 96 29.41 -9.75 7.21
C ASN A 96 28.60 -9.24 8.41
N THR A 97 28.56 -7.94 8.63
CA THR A 97 27.79 -7.34 9.74
C THR A 97 26.30 -7.54 9.54
N GLU A 98 25.79 -7.23 8.36
CA GLU A 98 24.37 -7.37 8.03
C GLU A 98 23.94 -8.87 8.07
N PHE A 99 24.80 -9.74 7.57
CA PHE A 99 24.55 -11.19 7.59
C PHE A 99 24.49 -11.74 9.02
N LEU A 100 25.41 -11.36 9.90
CA LEU A 100 25.41 -11.77 11.30
C LEU A 100 24.17 -11.28 12.04
N ASP A 101 23.75 -10.03 11.79
CA ASP A 101 22.51 -9.49 12.35
C ASP A 101 21.28 -10.29 11.92
N MET A 102 21.22 -10.71 10.65
CA MET A 102 20.13 -11.55 10.12
C MET A 102 20.14 -12.95 10.76
N VAL A 103 21.30 -13.56 10.92
CA VAL A 103 21.45 -14.88 11.58
C VAL A 103 21.01 -14.78 13.05
N HIS A 104 21.49 -13.78 13.78
CA HIS A 104 21.07 -13.53 15.15
C HIS A 104 19.56 -13.30 15.30
N ALA A 105 18.97 -12.54 14.38
CA ALA A 105 17.53 -12.32 14.37
C ALA A 105 16.74 -13.61 14.11
N SER A 106 17.24 -14.46 13.21
CA SER A 106 16.66 -15.78 12.90
C SER A 106 16.75 -16.72 14.10
N ASP A 107 17.90 -16.81 14.76
CA ASP A 107 18.09 -17.65 15.94
C ASP A 107 17.18 -17.20 17.10
N LEU A 108 17.06 -15.88 17.28
CA LEU A 108 16.14 -15.32 18.28
C LEU A 108 14.69 -15.65 17.96
N SER A 109 14.29 -15.54 16.69
CA SER A 109 12.95 -15.89 16.22
C SER A 109 12.64 -17.38 16.45
N ASN A 110 13.58 -18.26 16.12
CA ASN A 110 13.46 -19.71 16.29
C ASN A 110 13.45 -20.14 17.77
N SER A 111 14.03 -19.35 18.66
CA SER A 111 14.01 -19.61 20.11
C SER A 111 12.61 -19.42 20.75
N ILE A 112 11.72 -18.70 20.08
CA ILE A 112 10.37 -18.38 20.56
C ILE A 112 9.43 -19.55 20.29
N LYS A 113 9.17 -20.36 21.29
CA LYS A 113 8.29 -21.56 21.19
C LYS A 113 6.80 -21.22 20.96
N HIS A 114 6.34 -20.06 21.40
CA HIS A 114 4.93 -19.64 21.34
C HIS A 114 4.78 -18.19 20.87
N PRO A 115 4.96 -17.88 19.58
CA PRO A 115 4.94 -16.51 19.08
C PRO A 115 3.62 -15.77 19.36
N PHE A 116 2.47 -16.45 19.30
CA PHE A 116 1.16 -15.84 19.59
C PHE A 116 1.00 -15.42 21.07
N LYS A 117 1.54 -16.19 22.02
CA LYS A 117 1.52 -15.78 23.44
C LYS A 117 2.44 -14.60 23.71
N GLU A 118 3.60 -14.57 23.04
CA GLU A 118 4.58 -13.49 23.15
C GLU A 118 4.01 -12.15 22.67
N ILE A 119 3.26 -12.15 21.57
CA ILE A 119 2.59 -10.93 21.05
C ILE A 119 1.55 -10.38 22.04
N LEU A 120 0.86 -11.24 22.80
CA LEU A 120 -0.09 -10.81 23.83
C LEU A 120 0.58 -10.33 25.13
N HIS A 121 1.90 -10.50 25.26
CA HIS A 121 2.63 -10.05 26.44
C HIS A 121 2.58 -8.52 26.56
N LYS A 122 2.58 -7.98 27.79
CA LYS A 122 2.43 -6.54 28.08
C LYS A 122 3.37 -5.64 27.27
N ARG A 123 4.58 -6.11 26.96
CA ARG A 123 5.60 -5.39 26.21
C ARG A 123 5.22 -5.14 24.75
N HIS A 124 4.50 -6.07 24.11
CA HIS A 124 4.15 -6.01 22.68
C HIS A 124 2.71 -5.55 22.43
N ARG A 125 1.89 -5.41 23.49
CA ARG A 125 0.49 -4.94 23.39
C ARG A 125 0.32 -3.62 22.64
N PRO A 126 1.12 -2.56 22.85
CA PRO A 126 0.92 -1.30 22.14
C PRO A 126 1.10 -1.47 20.63
N GLN A 127 2.02 -2.32 20.20
CA GLN A 127 2.23 -2.61 18.77
C GLN A 127 1.05 -3.38 18.19
N LEU A 128 0.52 -4.38 18.91
CA LEU A 128 -0.66 -5.14 18.52
C LEU A 128 -1.90 -4.24 18.42
N VAL A 129 -2.12 -3.38 19.41
CA VAL A 129 -3.23 -2.44 19.42
C VAL A 129 -3.15 -1.49 18.22
N MET A 130 -1.98 -0.94 17.93
CA MET A 130 -1.78 -0.07 16.75
C MET A 130 -2.00 -0.82 15.44
N ALA A 131 -1.53 -2.07 15.34
CA ALA A 131 -1.71 -2.90 14.14
C ALA A 131 -3.18 -3.22 13.85
N ILE A 132 -4.03 -3.30 14.88
CA ILE A 132 -5.47 -3.55 14.74
C ILE A 132 -6.23 -2.24 14.54
N LEU A 133 -5.96 -1.21 15.36
CA LEU A 133 -6.73 0.03 15.35
C LEU A 133 -6.53 0.84 14.07
N LEU A 134 -5.30 0.91 13.52
CA LEU A 134 -5.04 1.70 12.33
C LEU A 134 -5.86 1.23 11.12
N PRO A 135 -5.85 -0.06 10.73
CA PRO A 135 -6.69 -0.55 9.64
C PRO A 135 -8.19 -0.44 9.94
N THR A 136 -8.59 -0.67 11.20
CA THR A 136 -9.99 -0.54 11.61
C THR A 136 -10.50 0.89 11.41
N PHE A 137 -9.76 1.89 11.89
CA PHE A 137 -10.11 3.29 11.68
C PHE A 137 -10.07 3.69 10.21
N GLN A 138 -9.15 3.16 9.43
CA GLN A 138 -9.09 3.39 7.98
C GLN A 138 -10.37 2.92 7.29
N ILE A 139 -10.89 1.76 7.65
CA ILE A 139 -12.15 1.25 7.09
C ILE A 139 -13.33 2.09 7.58
N LEU A 140 -13.38 2.42 8.90
CA LEU A 140 -14.46 3.21 9.50
C LEU A 140 -14.53 4.65 8.98
N THR A 141 -13.43 5.19 8.45
CA THR A 141 -13.41 6.51 7.79
C THR A 141 -14.32 6.56 6.54
N GLY A 142 -14.73 5.41 6.00
CA GLY A 142 -15.64 5.36 4.86
C GLY A 142 -15.00 5.72 3.52
N VAL A 143 -13.67 5.80 3.42
CA VAL A 143 -12.95 6.12 2.17
C VAL A 143 -13.37 5.20 1.04
N ASN A 144 -13.53 3.91 1.31
CA ASN A 144 -13.96 2.94 0.31
C ASN A 144 -15.37 3.25 -0.21
N CYS A 145 -16.29 3.68 0.66
CA CYS A 145 -17.63 4.09 0.23
C CYS A 145 -17.55 5.27 -0.75
N VAL A 146 -16.77 6.30 -0.42
CA VAL A 146 -16.59 7.47 -1.29
C VAL A 146 -15.98 7.06 -2.64
N LEU A 147 -14.98 6.21 -2.66
CA LEU A 147 -14.33 5.74 -3.88
C LEU A 147 -15.31 4.97 -4.79
N PHE A 148 -16.11 4.07 -4.23
CA PHE A 148 -17.06 3.26 -5.01
C PHE A 148 -18.30 4.06 -5.45
N TYR A 149 -18.79 5.00 -4.64
CA TYR A 149 -19.96 5.80 -4.95
C TYR A 149 -19.65 7.12 -5.68
N ALA A 150 -18.37 7.46 -5.90
CA ALA A 150 -17.99 8.67 -6.60
C ALA A 150 -18.71 8.85 -7.95
N PRO A 151 -18.81 7.84 -8.85
CA PRO A 151 -19.52 7.99 -10.12
C PRO A 151 -20.99 8.36 -9.93
N VAL A 152 -21.66 7.75 -8.95
CA VAL A 152 -23.08 8.02 -8.64
C VAL A 152 -23.25 9.44 -8.12
N LEU A 153 -22.34 9.90 -7.24
CA LEU A 153 -22.36 11.28 -6.73
C LEU A 153 -22.20 12.30 -7.86
N PHE A 154 -21.32 12.08 -8.83
CA PHE A 154 -21.16 12.99 -9.98
C PHE A 154 -22.40 13.01 -10.88
N ILE A 155 -23.07 11.87 -11.05
CA ILE A 155 -24.35 11.83 -11.81
C ILE A 155 -25.42 12.63 -11.08
N THR A 156 -25.57 12.47 -9.76
CA THR A 156 -26.57 13.20 -8.96
C THR A 156 -26.30 14.70 -8.91
N MET A 157 -25.03 15.13 -9.00
CA MET A 157 -24.66 16.54 -9.10
C MET A 157 -24.91 17.17 -10.47
N GLY A 158 -25.44 16.40 -11.45
CA GLY A 158 -25.85 16.93 -12.74
C GLY A 158 -24.76 17.00 -13.80
N PHE A 159 -23.59 16.36 -13.62
CA PHE A 159 -22.53 16.30 -14.62
C PHE A 159 -22.87 15.49 -15.88
N GLY A 160 -24.04 14.85 -15.93
CA GLY A 160 -24.57 14.19 -17.12
C GLY A 160 -23.66 13.13 -17.71
N GLY A 161 -23.53 13.13 -19.04
CA GLY A 161 -22.74 12.11 -19.76
C GLY A 161 -21.24 12.06 -19.44
N ASN A 162 -20.67 13.14 -18.90
CA ASN A 162 -19.25 13.23 -18.54
C ASN A 162 -18.96 12.86 -17.08
N ALA A 163 -19.97 12.52 -16.28
CA ALA A 163 -19.82 12.20 -14.85
C ALA A 163 -18.81 11.06 -14.61
N LEU A 164 -18.81 10.06 -15.48
CA LEU A 164 -17.89 8.91 -15.39
C LEU A 164 -16.44 9.32 -15.68
N LEU A 165 -16.22 10.23 -16.63
CA LEU A 165 -14.90 10.74 -16.92
C LEU A 165 -14.35 11.54 -15.74
N TYR A 166 -15.13 12.48 -15.21
CA TYR A 166 -14.70 13.30 -14.07
C TYR A 166 -14.44 12.45 -12.84
N SER A 167 -15.32 11.49 -12.55
CA SER A 167 -15.12 10.58 -11.41
C SER A 167 -13.86 9.73 -11.58
N SER A 168 -13.62 9.15 -12.76
CA SER A 168 -12.45 8.31 -13.02
C SER A 168 -11.15 9.09 -12.90
N VAL A 169 -11.10 10.30 -13.42
CA VAL A 169 -9.92 11.17 -13.32
C VAL A 169 -9.68 11.60 -11.87
N LEU A 170 -10.70 12.10 -11.19
CA LEU A 170 -10.54 12.59 -9.81
C LEU A 170 -10.22 11.46 -8.83
N VAL A 171 -10.96 10.35 -8.88
CA VAL A 171 -10.74 9.18 -8.00
C VAL A 171 -9.36 8.55 -8.26
N GLY A 172 -8.85 8.61 -9.48
CA GLY A 172 -7.53 8.10 -9.83
C GLY A 172 -6.40 9.08 -9.57
N ALA A 173 -6.52 10.34 -10.00
CA ALA A 173 -5.43 11.32 -9.95
C ALA A 173 -5.16 11.87 -8.54
N VAL A 174 -6.21 12.15 -7.76
CA VAL A 174 -6.07 12.72 -6.42
C VAL A 174 -5.26 11.84 -5.49
N PRO A 175 -5.49 10.51 -5.37
CA PRO A 175 -4.65 9.64 -4.56
C PRO A 175 -3.20 9.60 -5.01
N VAL A 176 -2.92 9.62 -6.33
CA VAL A 176 -1.54 9.64 -6.85
C VAL A 176 -0.83 10.91 -6.41
N LEU A 177 -1.44 12.09 -6.62
CA LEU A 177 -0.88 13.38 -6.22
C LEU A 177 -0.68 13.44 -4.70
N SER A 178 -1.66 13.01 -3.93
CA SER A 178 -1.57 12.96 -2.46
C SER A 178 -0.44 12.05 -1.98
N THR A 179 -0.23 10.91 -2.63
CA THR A 179 0.85 9.98 -2.30
C THR A 179 2.22 10.59 -2.62
N LEU A 180 2.37 11.26 -3.76
CA LEU A 180 3.62 11.94 -4.12
C LEU A 180 3.95 13.06 -3.11
N ILE A 181 2.97 13.86 -2.75
CA ILE A 181 3.12 14.91 -1.73
C ILE A 181 3.48 14.29 -0.37
N SER A 182 2.83 13.20 0.01
CA SER A 182 3.10 12.50 1.27
C SER A 182 4.53 11.95 1.33
N ILE A 183 5.02 11.36 0.24
CA ILE A 183 6.40 10.86 0.15
C ILE A 183 7.39 12.02 0.32
N ALA A 184 7.16 13.14 -0.33
CA ALA A 184 8.04 14.30 -0.24
C ALA A 184 8.04 14.97 1.16
N LEU A 185 6.88 14.94 1.85
CA LEU A 185 6.72 15.59 3.15
C LEU A 185 7.11 14.68 4.34
N VAL A 186 7.03 13.36 4.18
CA VAL A 186 7.30 12.42 5.29
C VAL A 186 8.70 12.58 5.87
N ASP A 187 9.68 12.83 5.01
CA ASP A 187 11.07 12.99 5.41
C ASP A 187 11.35 14.36 6.06
N ARG A 188 10.54 15.39 5.73
CA ARG A 188 10.69 16.75 6.27
C ARG A 188 9.91 17.01 7.55
N LEU A 189 8.64 16.60 7.60
CA LEU A 189 7.71 16.89 8.70
C LEU A 189 7.65 15.77 9.75
N GLY A 190 8.08 14.56 9.35
CA GLY A 190 8.00 13.38 10.20
C GLY A 190 6.59 12.75 10.21
N ARG A 191 6.56 11.46 10.54
CA ARG A 191 5.34 10.62 10.47
C ARG A 191 4.21 11.09 11.39
N ARG A 192 4.56 11.61 12.60
CA ARG A 192 3.57 12.05 13.59
C ARG A 192 2.81 13.30 13.13
N ALA A 193 3.53 14.28 12.58
CA ALA A 193 2.92 15.52 12.09
C ALA A 193 1.97 15.25 10.92
N LEU A 194 2.37 14.36 9.99
CA LEU A 194 1.53 13.96 8.86
C LEU A 194 0.24 13.25 9.30
N LEU A 195 0.33 12.33 10.27
CA LEU A 195 -0.86 11.65 10.78
C LEU A 195 -1.84 12.62 11.44
N ILE A 196 -1.34 13.57 12.24
CA ILE A 196 -2.20 14.56 12.90
C ILE A 196 -2.83 15.51 11.88
N SER A 197 -2.05 16.04 10.92
CA SER A 197 -2.57 16.95 9.89
C SER A 197 -3.60 16.27 8.99
N GLY A 198 -3.33 15.01 8.58
CA GLY A 198 -4.28 14.22 7.79
C GLY A 198 -5.57 13.93 8.57
N GLY A 199 -5.47 13.57 9.85
CA GLY A 199 -6.64 13.37 10.72
C GLY A 199 -7.50 14.64 10.87
N LEU A 200 -6.88 15.80 11.11
CA LEU A 200 -7.57 17.08 11.18
C LEU A 200 -8.26 17.43 9.87
N GLN A 201 -7.58 17.23 8.73
CA GLN A 201 -8.15 17.48 7.41
C GLN A 201 -9.36 16.58 7.15
N MET A 202 -9.30 15.29 7.51
CA MET A 202 -10.43 14.38 7.38
C MET A 202 -11.63 14.83 8.22
N ILE A 203 -11.41 15.22 9.48
CA ILE A 203 -12.48 15.73 10.36
C ILE A 203 -13.16 16.95 9.73
N ILE A 204 -12.37 17.93 9.27
CA ILE A 204 -12.90 19.16 8.64
C ILE A 204 -13.73 18.82 7.40
N CYS A 205 -13.26 17.90 6.56
CA CYS A 205 -13.98 17.49 5.35
C CYS A 205 -15.28 16.76 5.69
N GLN A 206 -15.28 15.86 6.67
CA GLN A 206 -16.45 15.12 7.09
C GLN A 206 -17.53 16.04 7.73
N VAL A 207 -17.11 17.00 8.56
CA VAL A 207 -18.00 17.99 9.16
C VAL A 207 -18.66 18.86 8.08
N LYS A 208 -17.92 19.25 7.03
CA LYS A 208 -18.49 20.02 5.91
C LYS A 208 -19.47 19.22 5.05
N MET A 209 -19.38 17.90 5.03
CA MET A 209 -20.32 17.03 4.34
C MET A 209 -21.63 16.80 5.10
N LEU A 210 -21.67 17.09 6.40
CA LEU A 210 -22.92 17.06 7.17
C LEU A 210 -23.82 18.20 6.66
N PRO A 211 -25.02 17.89 6.14
CA PRO A 211 -25.95 18.94 5.72
C PRO A 211 -26.28 19.84 6.92
N PRO A 212 -26.37 21.16 6.75
CA PRO A 212 -26.77 22.04 7.83
C PRO A 212 -28.18 21.62 8.30
N TYR A 213 -28.33 21.45 9.62
CA TYR A 213 -29.59 21.14 10.28
C TYR A 213 -30.65 22.13 9.78
N GLY A 214 -31.55 21.71 8.89
CA GLY A 214 -32.61 22.56 8.33
C GLY A 214 -32.93 22.37 6.84
N TYR A 215 -32.13 21.60 6.09
CA TYR A 215 -32.38 21.41 4.66
C TYR A 215 -33.52 20.41 4.32
N TYR A 216 -34.09 19.73 5.35
CA TYR A 216 -35.17 18.77 5.22
C TYR A 216 -36.43 19.22 6.00
N ARG A 217 -36.79 20.51 5.94
CA ARG A 217 -38.14 20.97 6.35
C ARG A 217 -38.88 21.56 5.18
#